data_8186a0a0e44dd36649e073c13b48face
#
_entry.id   8186a0a0e44dd36649e073c13b48face
#
_cell.length_a   1.000
_cell.length_b   1.000
_cell.length_c   1.000
_cell.angle_alpha   90.00
_cell.angle_beta   90.00
_cell.angle_gamma   90.00
#
_symmetry.space_group_name_H-M   'P 1'
#
loop_
_entity.id
_entity.type
_entity.pdbx_description
1 polymer ?
#
loop_
_entity_poly.entity_id
_entity_poly.type
_entity_poly.pdbx_seq_one_letter_code
_entity_poly.pdbx_strand_id
1 'polypeptide(L)'
;TGLNKLEEHYNKFVQLNENTYGTRGTPEQHRIINLTALVIYSLKEFRKHEWGIYTEQLNELIPWCIPSWLDSFFKEGESREFGGFYGMNYETLMDWIEQGVLTLTPSPQTIAGYLVNYMNNTDFLQKRAITLKEHIWYLFQYDCGQNWTDNRTSGQPYFSFRYFVEHGQLDRMRVLKESLLAVNRNLNKNLSSWFAGMFTALNPSTEEQLTLQPEIFAVLSAPHSRPVNIILGLLKNLCTHPQFQAEEFLSQTSVLFASDVKAIHQNTLVILHKLAKERKEHRDTICCAAAQGLMSREESTQSKIVKLIQTYGETASTTLKEILSIYTETMLANTKKELKAYLENNEPEDSASFTYEPILPIIREDNRIQEITSTEDLIFLASQVLDVNEIYHFDLLLGALVKWDWQQEAKQISQWTPILQRAYKLLMSGGSSRNGILDQLMATFLLDYAKLLIKRFPEEAQELSDLHQKMVQKDELQKGKWGYRNLQKLTIREKTNKKIKFPVHKQLLCRTLDLLESKEKPLPLLSTPTHTPMSVSYT
;
A
#
# COMPACT_ATOMS: atom_id res chain seq x y z
N THR A 1 31.43 27.41 32.99
CA THR A 1 31.84 26.58 34.15
C THR A 1 30.67 25.87 34.83
N GLY A 2 29.47 26.46 34.90
CA GLY A 2 28.27 25.79 35.43
C GLY A 2 27.70 24.74 34.50
N LEU A 3 27.71 24.99 33.20
CA LEU A 3 27.25 24.10 32.16
C LEU A 3 28.05 22.77 32.09
N ASN A 4 29.38 22.87 32.22
CA ASN A 4 30.24 21.68 32.22
C ASN A 4 29.96 20.75 33.42
N LYS A 5 29.63 21.30 34.59
CA LYS A 5 29.24 20.49 35.75
C LYS A 5 27.87 19.83 35.57
N LEU A 6 26.91 20.55 34.96
CA LEU A 6 25.60 19.97 34.64
C LEU A 6 25.71 18.86 33.62
N GLU A 7 26.55 19.03 32.61
CA GLU A 7 26.85 18.00 31.61
C GLU A 7 27.52 16.75 32.21
N GLU A 8 28.48 16.95 33.12
CA GLU A 8 29.12 15.87 33.86
C GLU A 8 28.12 15.11 34.74
N HIS A 9 27.25 15.79 35.45
CA HIS A 9 26.18 15.20 36.25
C HIS A 9 25.17 14.48 35.38
N TYR A 10 24.81 15.00 34.21
CA TYR A 10 23.92 14.38 33.24
C TYR A 10 24.53 13.12 32.69
N ASN A 11 25.77 13.13 32.20
CA ASN A 11 26.46 11.97 31.68
C ASN A 11 26.58 10.85 32.72
N LYS A 12 26.87 11.21 33.97
CA LYS A 12 26.91 10.26 35.09
C LYS A 12 25.53 9.64 35.37
N PHE A 13 24.47 10.42 35.26
CA PHE A 13 23.08 9.94 35.40
C PHE A 13 22.68 9.00 34.28
N VAL A 14 23.02 9.31 33.03
CA VAL A 14 22.79 8.45 31.86
C VAL A 14 23.51 7.11 32.03
N GLN A 15 24.80 7.12 32.38
CA GLN A 15 25.56 5.90 32.62
C GLN A 15 24.98 5.04 33.75
N LEU A 16 24.44 5.64 34.80
CA LEU A 16 23.79 4.92 35.89
C LEU A 16 22.48 4.26 35.48
N ASN A 17 21.77 4.82 34.49
CA ASN A 17 20.50 4.28 33.98
C ASN A 17 20.66 3.30 32.82
N GLU A 18 21.75 3.34 32.05
CA GLU A 18 22.03 2.36 30.98
C GLU A 18 22.23 0.93 31.50
N ASN A 19 22.62 0.78 32.76
CA ASN A 19 22.92 -0.52 33.37
C ASN A 19 21.79 -1.12 34.23
N THR A 20 20.62 -0.47 34.31
CA THR A 20 19.54 -0.95 35.19
C THR A 20 18.17 -0.87 34.49
N TYR A 21 17.42 -1.96 34.54
CA TYR A 21 15.99 -2.01 34.21
C TYR A 21 15.19 -1.20 35.27
N GLY A 22 15.18 0.08 35.14
CA GLY A 22 14.45 0.98 36.04
C GLY A 22 15.15 2.31 36.21
N THR A 23 14.40 3.38 36.07
CA THR A 23 14.89 4.74 36.26
C THR A 23 15.30 4.96 37.71
N ARG A 24 16.60 5.15 37.96
CA ARG A 24 17.10 5.61 39.27
C ARG A 24 16.97 7.12 39.31
N GLY A 25 16.17 7.63 40.23
CA GLY A 25 15.95 9.07 40.46
C GLY A 25 14.47 9.40 40.64
N THR A 26 14.19 10.55 41.24
CA THR A 26 12.82 11.06 41.35
C THR A 26 12.34 11.64 40.02
N PRO A 27 11.02 11.72 39.79
CA PRO A 27 10.46 12.36 38.58
C PRO A 27 11.00 13.78 38.39
N GLU A 28 11.21 14.54 39.46
CA GLU A 28 11.76 15.90 39.43
C GLU A 28 13.22 15.91 38.95
N GLN A 29 14.04 14.96 39.42
CA GLN A 29 15.41 14.83 38.95
C GLN A 29 15.47 14.53 37.46
N HIS A 30 14.63 13.58 36.96
CA HIS A 30 14.52 13.28 35.53
C HIS A 30 14.08 14.51 34.74
N ARG A 31 13.09 15.26 35.25
CA ARG A 31 12.60 16.48 34.60
C ARG A 31 13.69 17.54 34.46
N ILE A 32 14.40 17.84 35.53
CA ILE A 32 15.50 18.85 35.53
C ILE A 32 16.60 18.44 34.55
N ILE A 33 16.98 17.17 34.55
CA ILE A 33 18.02 16.63 33.67
C ILE A 33 17.58 16.73 32.20
N ASN A 34 16.33 16.36 31.90
CA ASN A 34 15.80 16.45 30.53
C ASN A 34 15.73 17.91 30.06
N LEU A 35 15.24 18.85 30.89
CA LEU A 35 15.23 20.28 30.55
C LEU A 35 16.63 20.81 30.32
N THR A 36 17.59 20.42 31.15
CA THR A 36 18.99 20.80 30.99
C THR A 36 19.58 20.28 29.69
N ALA A 37 19.27 19.04 29.34
CA ALA A 37 19.69 18.42 28.08
C ALA A 37 19.12 19.16 26.85
N LEU A 38 17.86 19.59 26.89
CA LEU A 38 17.21 20.36 25.82
C LEU A 38 17.91 21.70 25.56
N VAL A 39 18.56 22.30 26.58
CA VAL A 39 19.30 23.56 26.46
C VAL A 39 20.73 23.34 25.99
N ILE A 40 21.40 22.31 26.52
CA ILE A 40 22.86 22.13 26.37
C ILE A 40 23.21 21.37 25.08
N TYR A 41 22.43 20.34 24.73
CA TYR A 41 22.78 19.49 23.62
C TYR A 41 22.46 20.11 22.27
N SER A 42 23.38 19.90 21.32
CA SER A 42 23.10 20.06 19.90
C SER A 42 22.18 18.94 19.40
N LEU A 43 21.51 19.17 18.28
CA LEU A 43 20.68 18.17 17.65
C LEU A 43 21.42 16.85 17.38
N LYS A 44 22.71 16.91 17.05
CA LYS A 44 23.58 15.75 16.81
C LYS A 44 23.79 14.91 18.08
N GLU A 45 23.91 15.55 19.21
CA GLU A 45 24.08 14.90 20.51
C GLU A 45 22.78 14.26 20.98
N PHE A 46 21.65 14.95 20.81
CA PHE A 46 20.34 14.38 21.07
C PHE A 46 20.10 13.08 20.32
N ARG A 47 20.52 13.02 19.06
CA ARG A 47 20.36 11.82 18.23
C ARG A 47 21.22 10.64 18.69
N LYS A 48 22.38 10.88 19.30
CA LYS A 48 23.21 9.80 19.83
C LYS A 48 22.54 9.06 20.99
N HIS A 49 21.71 9.74 21.75
CA HIS A 49 21.10 9.20 22.95
C HIS A 49 19.71 8.59 22.71
N GLU A 50 19.19 8.59 21.46
CA GLU A 50 17.86 8.06 21.09
C GLU A 50 16.71 8.55 22.00
N TRP A 51 16.87 9.70 22.62
CA TRP A 51 15.89 10.25 23.55
C TRP A 51 14.74 10.89 22.83
N GLY A 52 13.52 10.56 23.27
CA GLY A 52 12.33 11.22 22.79
C GLY A 52 12.24 12.65 23.30
N ILE A 53 11.96 13.60 22.42
CA ILE A 53 11.69 14.99 22.80
C ILE A 53 10.20 15.11 23.08
N TYR A 54 9.85 15.42 24.32
CA TYR A 54 8.47 15.58 24.75
C TYR A 54 8.05 17.05 24.66
N THR A 55 6.94 17.33 23.99
CA THR A 55 6.40 18.70 23.84
C THR A 55 6.05 19.34 25.17
N GLU A 56 5.64 18.57 26.17
CA GLU A 56 5.36 19.07 27.51
C GLU A 56 6.60 19.73 28.14
N GLN A 57 7.76 19.08 28.00
CA GLN A 57 9.04 19.62 28.51
C GLN A 57 9.48 20.84 27.72
N LEU A 58 9.28 20.85 26.40
CA LEU A 58 9.57 22.03 25.58
C LEU A 58 8.65 23.20 25.93
N ASN A 59 7.36 22.97 26.12
CA ASN A 59 6.42 24.02 26.53
C ASN A 59 6.79 24.67 27.89
N GLU A 60 7.39 23.89 28.77
CA GLU A 60 7.91 24.40 30.03
C GLU A 60 9.19 25.25 29.83
N LEU A 61 10.04 24.85 28.89
CA LEU A 61 11.31 25.52 28.61
C LEU A 61 11.15 26.80 27.76
N ILE A 62 10.27 26.79 26.78
CA ILE A 62 10.07 27.84 25.76
C ILE A 62 9.95 29.26 26.36
N PRO A 63 9.20 29.49 27.48
CA PRO A 63 9.12 30.82 28.07
C PRO A 63 10.48 31.41 28.51
N TRP A 64 11.48 30.57 28.72
CA TRP A 64 12.79 30.92 29.19
C TRP A 64 13.87 30.82 28.11
N CYS A 65 13.75 29.80 27.25
CA CYS A 65 14.74 29.54 26.23
C CYS A 65 14.11 28.70 25.09
N ILE A 66 14.24 29.22 23.87
CA ILE A 66 13.91 28.45 22.66
C ILE A 66 15.19 27.77 22.17
N PRO A 67 15.26 26.42 22.12
CA PRO A 67 16.45 25.73 21.63
C PRO A 67 16.75 26.08 20.17
N SER A 68 17.98 26.45 19.87
CA SER A 68 18.40 26.88 18.52
C SER A 68 18.24 25.79 17.44
N TRP A 69 18.13 24.53 17.83
CA TRP A 69 17.94 23.40 16.95
C TRP A 69 16.45 23.05 16.67
N LEU A 70 15.50 23.75 17.31
CA LEU A 70 14.08 23.38 17.29
C LEU A 70 13.51 23.34 15.86
N ASP A 71 13.71 24.37 15.06
CA ASP A 71 13.26 24.44 13.67
C ASP A 71 13.87 23.32 12.81
N SER A 72 15.17 23.08 12.96
CA SER A 72 15.86 22.02 12.21
C SER A 72 15.34 20.64 12.56
N PHE A 73 15.06 20.40 13.85
CA PHE A 73 14.51 19.13 14.31
C PHE A 73 13.08 18.92 13.82
N PHE A 74 12.24 19.98 13.87
CA PHE A 74 10.88 19.93 13.34
C PHE A 74 10.88 19.62 11.86
N LYS A 75 11.68 20.33 11.07
CA LYS A 75 11.80 20.12 9.62
C LYS A 75 12.23 18.69 9.26
N GLU A 76 13.15 18.12 10.01
CA GLU A 76 13.55 16.73 9.81
C GLU A 76 12.45 15.74 10.24
N GLY A 77 11.68 16.07 11.26
CA GLY A 77 10.54 15.31 11.74
C GLY A 77 9.42 15.22 10.69
N GLU A 78 9.24 16.26 9.86
CA GLU A 78 8.25 16.26 8.77
C GLU A 78 8.44 15.11 7.75
N SER A 79 9.67 14.65 7.58
CA SER A 79 9.98 13.50 6.70
C SER A 79 9.79 12.13 7.35
N ARG A 80 9.46 12.08 8.65
CA ARG A 80 9.29 10.85 9.43
C ARG A 80 7.81 10.56 9.69
N GLU A 81 7.43 9.28 9.64
CA GLU A 81 6.06 8.78 9.84
C GLU A 81 5.43 9.20 11.20
N PHE A 82 6.24 9.62 12.19
CA PHE A 82 5.82 10.01 13.54
C PHE A 82 6.38 11.36 14.04
N GLY A 83 6.74 12.26 13.14
CA GLY A 83 7.00 13.68 13.47
C GLY A 83 8.15 14.01 14.44
N GLY A 84 8.78 13.06 15.10
CA GLY A 84 9.94 13.28 15.98
C GLY A 84 9.65 13.87 17.38
N PHE A 85 8.48 14.47 17.64
CA PHE A 85 8.08 14.97 18.95
C PHE A 85 7.03 14.08 19.60
N TYR A 86 7.28 13.65 20.84
CA TYR A 86 6.27 12.95 21.64
C TYR A 86 5.28 13.96 22.25
N GLY A 87 3.99 13.70 22.05
CA GLY A 87 2.93 14.57 22.56
C GLY A 87 2.64 15.81 21.72
N MET A 88 3.31 15.98 20.56
CA MET A 88 2.95 17.05 19.62
C MET A 88 1.51 16.85 19.13
N ASN A 89 0.76 17.92 19.11
CA ASN A 89 -0.59 17.96 18.61
C ASN A 89 -0.84 19.26 17.83
N TYR A 90 -1.99 19.33 17.17
CA TYR A 90 -2.32 20.49 16.34
C TYR A 90 -2.36 21.80 17.13
N GLU A 91 -2.88 21.80 18.36
CA GLU A 91 -2.98 23.00 19.20
C GLU A 91 -1.58 23.52 19.55
N THR A 92 -0.71 22.65 20.06
CA THR A 92 0.68 23.01 20.38
C THR A 92 1.44 23.53 19.14
N LEU A 93 1.25 22.86 17.99
CA LEU A 93 1.87 23.30 16.74
C LEU A 93 1.44 24.72 16.38
N MET A 94 0.15 25.00 16.44
CA MET A 94 -0.39 26.32 16.11
C MET A 94 0.04 27.38 17.11
N ASP A 95 0.06 27.06 18.41
CA ASP A 95 0.56 27.96 19.44
C ASP A 95 2.02 28.33 19.20
N TRP A 96 2.87 27.37 18.86
CA TRP A 96 4.29 27.62 18.58
C TRP A 96 4.50 28.49 17.34
N ILE A 97 3.67 28.32 16.32
CA ILE A 97 3.71 29.18 15.12
C ILE A 97 3.24 30.60 15.45
N GLU A 98 2.11 30.73 16.12
CA GLU A 98 1.50 32.03 16.48
C GLU A 98 2.39 32.83 17.42
N GLN A 99 3.12 32.15 18.31
CA GLN A 99 4.08 32.77 19.25
C GLN A 99 5.47 33.00 18.63
N GLY A 100 5.71 32.57 17.38
CA GLY A 100 7.01 32.69 16.73
C GLY A 100 8.09 31.77 17.33
N VAL A 101 7.69 30.72 18.04
CA VAL A 101 8.59 29.68 18.58
C VAL A 101 9.14 28.82 17.44
N LEU A 102 8.28 28.45 16.49
CA LEU A 102 8.68 27.91 15.20
C LEU A 102 8.70 29.05 14.18
N THR A 103 9.86 29.23 13.52
CA THR A 103 10.03 30.27 12.49
C THR A 103 9.77 29.74 11.08
N LEU A 104 9.77 28.42 10.91
CA LEU A 104 9.45 27.76 9.65
C LEU A 104 7.92 27.58 9.47
N THR A 105 7.48 27.51 8.24
CA THR A 105 6.10 27.14 7.89
C THR A 105 6.04 25.62 7.74
N PRO A 106 5.25 24.91 8.57
CA PRO A 106 5.04 23.47 8.40
C PRO A 106 4.43 23.12 7.06
N SER A 107 4.73 21.92 6.55
CA SER A 107 4.10 21.43 5.32
C SER A 107 2.60 21.21 5.53
N PRO A 108 1.77 21.39 4.47
CA PRO A 108 0.34 21.08 4.54
C PRO A 108 0.06 19.64 4.99
N GLN A 109 0.92 18.69 4.62
CA GLN A 109 0.81 17.30 5.05
C GLN A 109 1.01 17.15 6.56
N THR A 110 1.98 17.85 7.14
CA THR A 110 2.25 17.85 8.59
C THR A 110 1.06 18.43 9.35
N ILE A 111 0.54 19.59 8.89
CA ILE A 111 -0.64 20.22 9.49
C ILE A 111 -1.84 19.26 9.45
N ALA A 112 -2.12 18.64 8.30
CA ALA A 112 -3.21 17.68 8.15
C ALA A 112 -3.03 16.46 9.08
N GLY A 113 -1.80 15.95 9.22
CA GLY A 113 -1.47 14.82 10.08
C GLY A 113 -1.76 15.06 11.57
N TYR A 114 -1.55 16.28 12.04
CA TYR A 114 -1.93 16.65 13.41
C TYR A 114 -3.42 17.00 13.55
N LEU A 115 -3.99 17.67 12.54
CA LEU A 115 -5.39 18.10 12.55
C LEU A 115 -6.36 16.92 12.56
N VAL A 116 -6.03 15.83 11.86
CA VAL A 116 -6.89 14.65 11.70
C VAL A 116 -7.39 14.07 13.03
N ASN A 117 -6.61 14.18 14.09
CA ASN A 117 -6.97 13.67 15.41
C ASN A 117 -8.12 14.45 16.08
N TYR A 118 -8.47 15.61 15.55
CA TYR A 118 -9.54 16.49 16.07
C TYR A 118 -10.78 16.52 15.18
N MET A 119 -10.85 15.70 14.13
CA MET A 119 -11.95 15.70 13.15
C MET A 119 -13.34 15.54 13.75
N ASN A 120 -13.47 14.99 14.96
CA ASN A 120 -14.74 14.79 15.63
C ASN A 120 -15.00 15.77 16.79
N ASN A 121 -14.19 16.81 16.86
CA ASN A 121 -14.32 17.86 17.90
C ASN A 121 -14.59 19.21 17.22
N THR A 122 -15.88 19.49 17.00
CA THR A 122 -16.31 20.73 16.33
C THR A 122 -15.88 21.99 17.05
N ASP A 123 -15.96 22.02 18.38
CA ASP A 123 -15.57 23.15 19.21
C ASP A 123 -14.07 23.47 19.06
N PHE A 124 -13.26 22.41 19.03
CA PHE A 124 -11.83 22.54 18.79
C PHE A 124 -11.51 23.10 17.40
N LEU A 125 -12.16 22.55 16.37
CA LEU A 125 -11.93 22.97 14.98
C LEU A 125 -12.35 24.44 14.71
N GLN A 126 -13.27 24.98 15.51
CA GLN A 126 -13.72 26.38 15.44
C GLN A 126 -12.82 27.37 16.18
N LYS A 127 -11.96 26.90 17.08
CA LYS A 127 -11.11 27.79 17.91
C LYS A 127 -10.29 28.77 17.08
N ARG A 128 -9.80 28.35 15.92
CA ARG A 128 -8.97 29.16 15.03
C ARG A 128 -9.62 29.26 13.65
N ALA A 129 -9.85 30.49 13.20
CA ALA A 129 -10.45 30.74 11.90
C ALA A 129 -9.67 30.07 10.73
N ILE A 130 -8.34 30.01 10.82
CA ILE A 130 -7.47 29.39 9.82
C ILE A 130 -7.77 27.90 9.64
N THR A 131 -8.20 27.20 10.70
CA THR A 131 -8.49 25.77 10.67
C THR A 131 -9.58 25.45 9.64
N LEU A 132 -10.72 26.13 9.69
CA LEU A 132 -11.83 25.89 8.73
C LEU A 132 -11.61 26.60 7.40
N LYS A 133 -10.89 27.74 7.39
CA LYS A 133 -10.63 28.49 6.16
C LYS A 133 -9.64 27.77 5.25
N GLU A 134 -8.60 27.15 5.83
CA GLU A 134 -7.47 26.60 5.08
C GLU A 134 -7.13 25.16 5.43
N HIS A 135 -6.81 24.87 6.70
CA HIS A 135 -6.17 23.63 7.10
C HIS A 135 -7.05 22.41 6.90
N ILE A 136 -8.37 22.52 7.03
CA ILE A 136 -9.30 21.41 6.85
C ILE A 136 -9.27 20.86 5.40
N TRP A 137 -8.92 21.71 4.43
CA TRP A 137 -8.84 21.32 3.02
C TRP A 137 -7.61 20.46 2.72
N TYR A 138 -6.57 20.50 3.57
CA TYR A 138 -5.41 19.60 3.45
C TYR A 138 -5.78 18.14 3.69
N LEU A 139 -6.85 17.88 4.48
CA LEU A 139 -7.35 16.53 4.69
C LEU A 139 -7.88 15.86 3.41
N PHE A 140 -8.25 16.62 2.40
CA PHE A 140 -8.62 16.08 1.09
C PHE A 140 -7.43 15.79 0.18
N GLN A 141 -6.25 16.29 0.54
CA GLN A 141 -5.05 16.22 -0.30
C GLN A 141 -4.06 15.14 0.14
N TYR A 142 -4.02 14.83 1.44
CA TYR A 142 -3.02 13.95 2.03
C TYR A 142 -3.67 12.76 2.75
N ASP A 143 -3.01 11.60 2.72
CA ASP A 143 -3.40 10.44 3.51
C ASP A 143 -2.88 10.59 4.94
N CYS A 144 -3.76 11.01 5.83
CA CYS A 144 -3.48 11.17 7.25
C CYS A 144 -4.31 10.20 8.12
N GLY A 145 -4.94 9.19 7.52
CA GLY A 145 -5.75 8.22 8.23
C GLY A 145 -7.14 8.75 8.65
N GLN A 146 -7.70 9.73 7.93
CA GLN A 146 -9.00 10.38 8.22
C GLN A 146 -10.11 9.36 8.43
N ASN A 147 -10.17 8.34 7.58
CA ASN A 147 -11.17 7.27 7.66
C ASN A 147 -11.07 6.44 8.94
N TRP A 148 -9.87 6.28 9.50
CA TRP A 148 -9.65 5.58 10.76
C TRP A 148 -10.11 6.40 11.96
N THR A 149 -9.81 7.70 11.96
CA THR A 149 -10.19 8.62 13.03
C THR A 149 -11.71 8.78 13.08
N ASP A 150 -12.35 8.97 11.92
CA ASP A 150 -13.79 9.10 11.80
C ASP A 150 -14.53 7.87 12.34
N ASN A 151 -14.08 6.66 11.99
CA ASN A 151 -14.68 5.41 12.43
C ASN A 151 -14.54 5.12 13.94
N ARG A 152 -13.52 5.70 14.60
CA ARG A 152 -13.23 5.41 16.01
C ARG A 152 -14.08 6.19 16.99
N THR A 153 -14.52 7.37 16.64
CA THR A 153 -14.90 8.37 17.65
C THR A 153 -16.36 8.78 17.64
N SER A 154 -17.10 8.68 16.53
CA SER A 154 -18.40 9.38 16.49
C SER A 154 -19.63 8.47 16.35
N GLY A 155 -19.48 7.23 15.92
CA GLY A 155 -20.63 6.43 15.50
C GLY A 155 -21.44 7.05 14.34
N GLN A 156 -21.10 8.29 13.94
CA GLN A 156 -21.68 9.01 12.81
C GLN A 156 -20.56 9.37 11.80
N PRO A 157 -20.45 8.65 10.70
CA PRO A 157 -19.43 8.94 9.70
C PRO A 157 -19.57 10.35 9.14
N TYR A 158 -18.42 10.99 8.89
CA TYR A 158 -18.30 12.35 8.31
C TYR A 158 -18.87 13.46 9.22
N PHE A 159 -18.96 13.24 10.55
CA PHE A 159 -19.65 14.12 11.47
C PHE A 159 -19.26 15.59 11.33
N SER A 160 -17.99 15.93 11.42
CA SER A 160 -17.57 17.34 11.38
C SER A 160 -17.86 18.01 10.04
N PHE A 161 -17.63 17.32 8.92
CA PHE A 161 -17.93 17.90 7.60
C PHE A 161 -19.43 18.16 7.43
N ARG A 162 -20.27 17.22 7.85
CA ARG A 162 -21.74 17.39 7.84
C ARG A 162 -22.15 18.55 8.71
N TYR A 163 -21.66 18.59 9.97
CA TYR A 163 -21.95 19.65 10.92
C TYR A 163 -21.62 21.04 10.35
N PHE A 164 -20.39 21.23 9.86
CA PHE A 164 -19.95 22.54 9.36
C PHE A 164 -20.65 22.96 8.05
N VAL A 165 -21.01 22.01 7.21
CA VAL A 165 -21.82 22.29 6.01
C VAL A 165 -23.24 22.70 6.40
N GLU A 166 -23.88 21.98 7.33
CA GLU A 166 -25.24 22.28 7.79
C GLU A 166 -25.34 23.64 8.52
N HIS A 167 -24.24 24.05 9.18
CA HIS A 167 -24.17 25.36 9.86
C HIS A 167 -23.58 26.49 8.99
N GLY A 168 -23.34 26.25 7.70
CA GLY A 168 -22.84 27.26 6.77
C GLY A 168 -21.40 27.73 7.02
N GLN A 169 -20.61 26.96 7.79
CA GLN A 169 -19.22 27.29 8.13
C GLN A 169 -18.21 26.71 7.12
N LEU A 170 -18.61 25.69 6.36
CA LEU A 170 -17.89 25.21 5.19
C LEU A 170 -18.77 25.35 3.95
N ASP A 171 -18.17 25.80 2.87
CA ASP A 171 -18.84 25.84 1.57
C ASP A 171 -19.22 24.43 1.11
N ARG A 172 -20.52 24.18 0.99
CA ARG A 172 -21.08 22.87 0.66
C ARG A 172 -20.61 22.37 -0.70
N MET A 173 -20.64 23.25 -1.72
CA MET A 173 -20.22 22.88 -3.08
C MET A 173 -18.73 22.53 -3.11
N ARG A 174 -17.90 23.24 -2.37
CA ARG A 174 -16.48 22.94 -2.25
C ARG A 174 -16.25 21.59 -1.56
N VAL A 175 -16.97 21.28 -0.46
CA VAL A 175 -16.85 19.96 0.20
C VAL A 175 -17.24 18.82 -0.73
N LEU A 176 -18.35 18.96 -1.47
CA LEU A 176 -18.80 17.99 -2.47
C LEU A 176 -17.73 17.78 -3.56
N LYS A 177 -17.24 18.89 -4.14
CA LYS A 177 -16.22 18.87 -5.19
C LYS A 177 -14.91 18.23 -4.72
N GLU A 178 -14.36 18.69 -3.58
CA GLU A 178 -13.11 18.17 -3.03
C GLU A 178 -13.21 16.68 -2.67
N SER A 179 -14.40 16.20 -2.25
CA SER A 179 -14.64 14.77 -1.99
C SER A 179 -14.44 13.93 -3.25
N LEU A 180 -14.95 14.37 -4.39
CA LEU A 180 -14.78 13.70 -5.69
C LEU A 180 -13.33 13.78 -6.18
N LEU A 181 -12.70 14.95 -6.07
CA LEU A 181 -11.29 15.13 -6.45
C LEU A 181 -10.35 14.27 -5.62
N ALA A 182 -10.63 14.11 -4.33
CA ALA A 182 -9.81 13.27 -3.43
C ALA A 182 -9.82 11.80 -3.83
N VAL A 183 -10.89 11.28 -4.44
CA VAL A 183 -10.95 9.91 -4.95
C VAL A 183 -9.85 9.65 -5.99
N ASN A 184 -9.52 10.65 -6.81
CA ASN A 184 -8.57 10.54 -7.92
C ASN A 184 -7.11 10.88 -7.53
N ARG A 185 -6.85 11.24 -6.27
CA ARG A 185 -5.52 11.64 -5.78
C ARG A 185 -4.62 10.46 -5.38
N ASN A 186 -4.78 9.30 -5.95
CA ASN A 186 -3.95 8.10 -5.66
C ASN A 186 -3.77 7.79 -4.15
N LEU A 187 -4.79 8.07 -3.36
CA LEU A 187 -4.88 7.72 -1.95
C LEU A 187 -5.14 6.21 -1.80
N ASN A 188 -4.96 5.67 -0.59
CA ASN A 188 -5.25 4.26 -0.37
C ASN A 188 -6.74 3.91 -0.63
N LYS A 189 -7.01 2.64 -0.94
CA LYS A 189 -8.34 2.11 -1.30
C LYS A 189 -9.45 2.48 -0.30
N ASN A 190 -9.14 2.42 0.99
CA ASN A 190 -10.13 2.68 2.05
C ASN A 190 -10.47 4.16 2.13
N LEU A 191 -9.47 5.01 2.02
CA LEU A 191 -9.64 6.45 2.07
C LEU A 191 -10.36 6.98 0.82
N SER A 192 -10.00 6.51 -0.39
CA SER A 192 -10.74 6.83 -1.61
C SER A 192 -12.22 6.44 -1.50
N SER A 193 -12.50 5.26 -0.91
CA SER A 193 -13.87 4.80 -0.67
C SER A 193 -14.60 5.65 0.39
N TRP A 194 -13.88 6.15 1.38
CA TRP A 194 -14.41 7.03 2.41
C TRP A 194 -14.82 8.38 1.81
N PHE A 195 -14.02 8.98 0.93
CA PHE A 195 -14.38 10.23 0.24
C PHE A 195 -15.59 10.08 -0.69
N ALA A 196 -15.66 9.02 -1.48
CA ALA A 196 -16.84 8.72 -2.29
C ALA A 196 -18.09 8.52 -1.42
N GLY A 197 -17.94 7.88 -0.25
CA GLY A 197 -18.99 7.72 0.75
C GLY A 197 -19.42 9.06 1.36
N MET A 198 -18.49 9.98 1.63
CA MET A 198 -18.81 11.30 2.15
C MET A 198 -19.64 12.13 1.15
N PHE A 199 -19.27 12.11 -0.13
CA PHE A 199 -20.06 12.75 -1.18
C PHE A 199 -21.51 12.28 -1.16
N THR A 200 -21.75 10.97 -1.10
CA THR A 200 -23.12 10.43 -1.07
C THR A 200 -23.85 10.69 0.27
N ALA A 201 -23.12 10.66 1.40
CA ALA A 201 -23.69 10.90 2.73
C ALA A 201 -24.14 12.36 2.92
N LEU A 202 -23.54 13.30 2.21
CA LEU A 202 -23.98 14.71 2.15
C LEU A 202 -25.28 14.86 1.35
N ASN A 203 -25.76 13.80 0.70
CA ASN A 203 -27.00 13.78 -0.06
C ASN A 203 -27.12 14.97 -1.06
N PRO A 204 -26.22 15.03 -2.08
CA PRO A 204 -26.23 16.13 -3.04
C PRO A 204 -27.53 16.19 -3.82
N SER A 205 -28.09 17.39 -3.99
CA SER A 205 -29.28 17.61 -4.81
C SER A 205 -29.02 17.28 -6.29
N THR A 206 -30.07 17.10 -7.08
CA THR A 206 -29.94 16.87 -8.52
C THR A 206 -29.17 18.01 -9.20
N GLU A 207 -29.41 19.25 -8.82
CA GLU A 207 -28.74 20.43 -9.38
C GLU A 207 -27.24 20.44 -9.03
N GLU A 208 -26.90 20.11 -7.77
CA GLU A 208 -25.49 19.95 -7.33
C GLU A 208 -24.78 18.84 -8.11
N GLN A 209 -25.45 17.70 -8.32
CA GLN A 209 -24.92 16.58 -9.11
C GLN A 209 -24.69 16.96 -10.56
N LEU A 210 -25.64 17.71 -11.18
CA LEU A 210 -25.53 18.20 -12.56
C LEU A 210 -24.37 19.19 -12.71
N THR A 211 -24.18 20.05 -11.71
CA THR A 211 -23.05 21.00 -11.70
C THR A 211 -21.71 20.31 -11.61
N LEU A 212 -21.64 19.19 -10.88
CA LEU A 212 -20.41 18.43 -10.63
C LEU A 212 -20.21 17.22 -11.56
N GLN A 213 -20.94 17.15 -12.68
CA GLN A 213 -20.82 16.03 -13.63
C GLN A 213 -19.37 15.75 -14.06
N PRO A 214 -18.52 16.75 -14.39
CA PRO A 214 -17.14 16.48 -14.77
C PRO A 214 -16.36 15.75 -13.68
N GLU A 215 -16.49 16.18 -12.42
CA GLU A 215 -15.82 15.55 -11.28
C GLU A 215 -16.40 14.15 -10.99
N ILE A 216 -17.71 13.97 -11.14
CA ILE A 216 -18.41 12.68 -11.00
C ILE A 216 -17.90 11.69 -12.06
N PHE A 217 -17.80 12.10 -13.32
CA PHE A 217 -17.29 11.25 -14.39
C PHE A 217 -15.81 10.93 -14.23
N ALA A 218 -15.00 11.86 -13.74
CA ALA A 218 -13.60 11.60 -13.44
C ALA A 218 -13.39 10.44 -12.45
N VAL A 219 -14.33 10.22 -11.51
CA VAL A 219 -14.27 9.08 -10.57
C VAL A 219 -14.45 7.74 -11.28
N LEU A 220 -15.09 7.69 -12.45
CA LEU A 220 -15.29 6.43 -13.19
C LEU A 220 -13.96 5.81 -13.66
N SER A 221 -12.91 6.62 -13.79
CA SER A 221 -11.54 6.18 -14.10
C SER A 221 -10.66 5.94 -12.87
N ALA A 222 -11.22 6.02 -11.65
CA ALA A 222 -10.45 5.82 -10.43
C ALA A 222 -9.92 4.37 -10.32
N PRO A 223 -8.71 4.16 -9.73
CA PRO A 223 -8.06 2.85 -9.68
C PRO A 223 -8.79 1.83 -8.78
N HIS A 224 -9.72 2.29 -7.95
CA HIS A 224 -10.41 1.44 -6.97
C HIS A 224 -11.88 1.24 -7.34
N SER A 225 -12.32 0.00 -7.44
CA SER A 225 -13.67 -0.38 -7.88
C SER A 225 -14.80 0.08 -6.96
N ARG A 226 -14.56 0.24 -5.64
CA ARG A 226 -15.61 0.62 -4.70
C ARG A 226 -16.10 2.05 -4.90
N PRO A 227 -15.26 3.09 -5.00
CA PRO A 227 -15.69 4.44 -5.38
C PRO A 227 -16.45 4.47 -6.71
N VAL A 228 -15.95 3.76 -7.73
CA VAL A 228 -16.61 3.67 -9.05
C VAL A 228 -18.03 3.12 -8.91
N ASN A 229 -18.21 2.02 -8.16
CA ASN A 229 -19.55 1.46 -7.93
C ASN A 229 -20.49 2.39 -7.15
N ILE A 230 -19.97 3.14 -6.19
CA ILE A 230 -20.76 4.16 -5.45
C ILE A 230 -21.29 5.21 -6.43
N ILE A 231 -20.43 5.73 -7.27
CA ILE A 231 -20.79 6.76 -8.26
C ILE A 231 -21.71 6.21 -9.34
N LEU A 232 -21.48 5.01 -9.86
CA LEU A 232 -22.42 4.37 -10.78
C LEU A 232 -23.81 4.18 -10.17
N GLY A 233 -23.88 3.92 -8.86
CA GLY A 233 -25.14 3.87 -8.12
C GLY A 233 -25.93 5.19 -8.20
N LEU A 234 -25.24 6.31 -8.05
CA LEU A 234 -25.80 7.66 -8.15
C LEU A 234 -26.22 7.97 -9.59
N LEU A 235 -25.36 7.67 -10.56
CA LEU A 235 -25.62 7.95 -11.98
C LEU A 235 -26.83 7.21 -12.53
N LYS A 236 -27.22 6.06 -11.96
CA LYS A 236 -28.47 5.37 -12.35
C LYS A 236 -29.73 6.23 -12.22
N ASN A 237 -29.74 7.17 -11.29
CA ASN A 237 -30.87 8.07 -11.11
C ASN A 237 -30.68 9.37 -11.91
N LEU A 238 -29.46 9.84 -12.02
CA LEU A 238 -29.14 11.08 -12.72
C LEU A 238 -29.24 10.96 -14.25
N CYS A 239 -28.95 9.76 -14.81
CA CYS A 239 -28.84 9.57 -16.27
C CYS A 239 -30.14 9.85 -17.06
N THR A 240 -31.31 9.86 -16.40
CA THR A 240 -32.59 10.20 -17.03
C THR A 240 -32.87 11.70 -17.07
N HIS A 241 -32.07 12.52 -16.41
CA HIS A 241 -32.26 13.97 -16.39
C HIS A 241 -31.89 14.58 -17.74
N PRO A 242 -32.67 15.57 -18.26
CA PRO A 242 -32.39 16.20 -19.56
C PRO A 242 -31.00 16.82 -19.70
N GLN A 243 -30.46 17.40 -18.63
CA GLN A 243 -29.12 18.02 -18.60
C GLN A 243 -27.98 17.04 -18.32
N PHE A 244 -28.27 15.75 -18.25
CA PHE A 244 -27.20 14.74 -18.10
C PHE A 244 -26.32 14.69 -19.36
N GLN A 245 -25.03 14.79 -19.21
CA GLN A 245 -24.03 14.77 -20.30
C GLN A 245 -23.77 13.33 -20.75
N ALA A 246 -24.69 12.81 -21.59
CA ALA A 246 -24.68 11.41 -22.02
C ALA A 246 -23.42 11.06 -22.82
N GLU A 247 -22.96 11.91 -23.71
CA GLU A 247 -21.77 11.70 -24.54
C GLU A 247 -20.49 11.54 -23.67
N GLU A 248 -20.36 12.40 -22.66
CA GLU A 248 -19.24 12.33 -21.71
C GLU A 248 -19.25 11.02 -20.92
N PHE A 249 -20.43 10.58 -20.45
CA PHE A 249 -20.55 9.26 -19.81
C PHE A 249 -20.19 8.13 -20.78
N LEU A 250 -20.66 8.20 -22.04
CA LEU A 250 -20.39 7.17 -23.04
C LEU A 250 -18.88 7.05 -23.35
N SER A 251 -18.13 8.15 -23.30
CA SER A 251 -16.68 8.13 -23.47
C SER A 251 -15.95 7.32 -22.39
N GLN A 252 -16.54 7.17 -21.21
CA GLN A 252 -15.97 6.41 -20.08
C GLN A 252 -16.28 4.90 -20.12
N THR A 253 -17.17 4.45 -21.02
CA THR A 253 -17.63 3.05 -21.03
C THR A 253 -16.53 2.04 -21.30
N SER A 254 -15.54 2.37 -22.10
CA SER A 254 -14.37 1.51 -22.37
C SER A 254 -13.59 1.19 -21.11
N VAL A 255 -13.34 2.18 -20.25
CA VAL A 255 -12.66 2.00 -18.97
C VAL A 255 -13.52 1.17 -18.01
N LEU A 256 -14.82 1.40 -17.98
CA LEU A 256 -15.76 0.67 -17.12
C LEU A 256 -15.85 -0.82 -17.52
N PHE A 257 -15.87 -1.14 -18.80
CA PHE A 257 -15.88 -2.52 -19.28
C PHE A 257 -14.53 -3.23 -19.24
N ALA A 258 -13.42 -2.46 -19.15
CA ALA A 258 -12.08 -3.02 -18.89
C ALA A 258 -11.88 -3.47 -17.44
N SER A 259 -12.80 -3.17 -16.53
CA SER A 259 -12.73 -3.58 -15.13
C SER A 259 -13.03 -5.08 -14.98
N ASP A 260 -12.28 -5.77 -14.10
CA ASP A 260 -12.57 -7.17 -13.73
C ASP A 260 -13.79 -7.34 -12.81
N VAL A 261 -14.42 -6.22 -12.39
CA VAL A 261 -15.50 -6.23 -11.39
C VAL A 261 -16.86 -6.30 -12.06
N LYS A 262 -17.51 -7.44 -12.01
CA LYS A 262 -18.85 -7.69 -12.57
C LYS A 262 -19.89 -6.64 -12.20
N ALA A 263 -19.87 -6.14 -10.97
CA ALA A 263 -20.84 -5.13 -10.52
C ALA A 263 -20.71 -3.81 -11.32
N ILE A 264 -19.50 -3.43 -11.76
CA ILE A 264 -19.27 -2.26 -12.60
C ILE A 264 -19.95 -2.46 -13.96
N HIS A 265 -19.72 -3.60 -14.61
CA HIS A 265 -20.37 -3.93 -15.89
C HIS A 265 -21.89 -3.88 -15.79
N GLN A 266 -22.46 -4.53 -14.75
CA GLN A 266 -23.89 -4.56 -14.54
C GLN A 266 -24.50 -3.18 -14.30
N ASN A 267 -23.83 -2.33 -13.52
CA ASN A 267 -24.28 -0.96 -13.24
C ASN A 267 -24.19 -0.08 -14.49
N THR A 268 -23.12 -0.22 -15.27
CA THR A 268 -22.95 0.48 -16.57
C THR A 268 -24.05 0.10 -17.54
N LEU A 269 -24.35 -1.20 -17.69
CA LEU A 269 -25.43 -1.66 -18.59
C LEU A 269 -26.81 -1.16 -18.16
N VAL A 270 -27.09 -1.03 -16.86
CA VAL A 270 -28.33 -0.43 -16.38
C VAL A 270 -28.44 1.03 -16.79
N ILE A 271 -27.35 1.81 -16.71
CA ILE A 271 -27.33 3.21 -17.14
C ILE A 271 -27.52 3.30 -18.65
N LEU A 272 -26.77 2.49 -19.44
CA LEU A 272 -26.89 2.47 -20.90
C LEU A 272 -28.32 2.10 -21.35
N HIS A 273 -28.97 1.13 -20.68
CA HIS A 273 -30.34 0.78 -20.97
C HIS A 273 -31.33 1.94 -20.71
N LYS A 274 -31.17 2.65 -19.59
CA LYS A 274 -31.98 3.82 -19.26
C LYS A 274 -31.77 4.94 -20.27
N LEU A 275 -30.51 5.22 -20.64
CA LEU A 275 -30.16 6.22 -21.66
C LEU A 275 -30.78 5.86 -23.03
N ALA A 276 -30.66 4.61 -23.48
CA ALA A 276 -31.23 4.17 -24.76
C ALA A 276 -32.76 4.28 -24.81
N LYS A 277 -33.42 4.14 -23.65
CA LYS A 277 -34.87 4.33 -23.54
C LYS A 277 -35.27 5.79 -23.68
N GLU A 278 -34.57 6.69 -22.97
CA GLU A 278 -34.92 8.11 -22.91
C GLU A 278 -34.36 8.93 -24.08
N ARG A 279 -33.18 8.59 -24.60
CA ARG A 279 -32.43 9.34 -25.62
C ARG A 279 -32.41 8.59 -26.95
N LYS A 280 -33.51 8.71 -27.75
CA LYS A 280 -33.66 7.99 -29.01
C LYS A 280 -32.56 8.35 -30.01
N GLU A 281 -32.13 9.61 -30.02
CA GLU A 281 -31.10 10.17 -30.90
C GLU A 281 -29.68 9.58 -30.66
N HIS A 282 -29.41 9.06 -29.46
CA HIS A 282 -28.12 8.49 -29.12
C HIS A 282 -28.10 6.94 -29.12
N ARG A 283 -29.16 6.27 -29.55
CA ARG A 283 -29.29 4.79 -29.49
C ARG A 283 -28.15 4.06 -30.15
N ASP A 284 -27.74 4.51 -31.33
CA ASP A 284 -26.63 3.88 -32.05
C ASP A 284 -25.34 3.99 -31.27
N THR A 285 -24.97 5.18 -30.82
CA THR A 285 -23.80 5.43 -29.98
C THR A 285 -23.83 4.60 -28.67
N ILE A 286 -25.02 4.49 -28.06
CA ILE A 286 -25.20 3.70 -26.83
C ILE A 286 -25.00 2.20 -27.10
N CYS A 287 -25.52 1.67 -28.23
CA CYS A 287 -25.32 0.28 -28.63
C CYS A 287 -23.84 -0.01 -28.92
N CYS A 288 -23.17 0.92 -29.61
CA CYS A 288 -21.73 0.87 -29.84
C CYS A 288 -20.93 0.86 -28.52
N ALA A 289 -21.29 1.70 -27.57
CA ALA A 289 -20.67 1.72 -26.24
C ALA A 289 -20.93 0.42 -25.45
N ALA A 290 -22.16 -0.14 -25.55
CA ALA A 290 -22.49 -1.41 -24.91
C ALA A 290 -21.72 -2.58 -25.52
N ALA A 291 -21.47 -2.58 -26.83
CA ALA A 291 -20.73 -3.61 -27.54
C ALA A 291 -19.29 -3.77 -27.01
N GLN A 292 -18.67 -2.72 -26.48
CA GLN A 292 -17.34 -2.79 -25.83
C GLN A 292 -17.31 -3.79 -24.66
N GLY A 293 -18.44 -3.99 -23.98
CA GLY A 293 -18.57 -4.97 -22.91
C GLY A 293 -18.55 -6.44 -23.36
N LEU A 294 -18.58 -6.72 -24.67
CA LEU A 294 -18.46 -8.07 -25.24
C LEU A 294 -17.05 -8.67 -25.08
N MET A 295 -16.06 -7.85 -24.72
CA MET A 295 -14.74 -8.35 -24.28
C MET A 295 -14.83 -9.17 -22.98
N SER A 296 -15.85 -8.97 -22.15
CA SER A 296 -16.08 -9.77 -20.95
C SER A 296 -16.60 -11.16 -21.33
N ARG A 297 -15.94 -12.23 -20.84
CA ARG A 297 -16.36 -13.61 -21.07
C ARG A 297 -17.53 -14.06 -20.18
N GLU A 298 -18.11 -13.16 -19.39
CA GLU A 298 -19.26 -13.45 -18.53
C GLU A 298 -20.57 -13.52 -19.33
N GLU A 299 -21.22 -14.69 -19.33
CA GLU A 299 -22.48 -14.94 -20.03
C GLU A 299 -23.57 -13.93 -19.63
N SER A 300 -23.70 -13.65 -18.33
CA SER A 300 -24.70 -12.70 -17.82
C SER A 300 -24.50 -11.26 -18.31
N THR A 301 -23.27 -10.87 -18.59
CA THR A 301 -22.93 -9.57 -19.15
C THR A 301 -23.23 -9.54 -20.63
N GLN A 302 -22.76 -10.54 -21.40
CA GLN A 302 -23.02 -10.61 -22.82
C GLN A 302 -24.52 -10.71 -23.15
N SER A 303 -25.28 -11.54 -22.41
CA SER A 303 -26.75 -11.63 -22.60
C SER A 303 -27.48 -10.30 -22.40
N LYS A 304 -27.04 -9.46 -21.48
CA LYS A 304 -27.63 -8.14 -21.28
C LYS A 304 -27.28 -7.17 -22.41
N ILE A 305 -26.05 -7.26 -22.94
CA ILE A 305 -25.60 -6.47 -24.07
C ILE A 305 -26.42 -6.86 -25.32
N VAL A 306 -26.58 -8.15 -25.56
CA VAL A 306 -27.43 -8.65 -26.67
C VAL A 306 -28.83 -8.09 -26.58
N LYS A 307 -29.48 -8.21 -25.41
CA LYS A 307 -30.83 -7.67 -25.21
C LYS A 307 -30.90 -6.15 -25.46
N LEU A 308 -29.89 -5.39 -25.04
CA LEU A 308 -29.82 -3.95 -25.28
C LEU A 308 -29.73 -3.67 -26.78
N ILE A 309 -28.82 -4.35 -27.49
CA ILE A 309 -28.61 -4.18 -28.93
C ILE A 309 -29.88 -4.58 -29.71
N GLN A 310 -30.48 -5.75 -29.38
CA GLN A 310 -31.71 -6.21 -30.02
C GLN A 310 -32.91 -5.25 -29.81
N THR A 311 -32.94 -4.56 -28.65
CA THR A 311 -34.05 -3.66 -28.31
C THR A 311 -33.90 -2.29 -28.96
N TYR A 312 -32.67 -1.77 -29.08
CA TYR A 312 -32.42 -0.38 -29.46
C TYR A 312 -31.50 -0.21 -30.66
N GLY A 313 -30.73 -1.24 -31.06
CA GLY A 313 -29.78 -1.18 -32.17
C GLY A 313 -30.49 -1.30 -33.53
N GLU A 314 -29.97 -0.64 -34.53
CA GLU A 314 -30.40 -0.77 -35.91
C GLU A 314 -29.51 -1.71 -36.69
N THR A 315 -30.11 -2.70 -37.35
CA THR A 315 -29.37 -3.67 -38.16
C THR A 315 -28.68 -3.04 -39.38
N ALA A 316 -29.13 -1.86 -39.78
CA ALA A 316 -28.53 -1.10 -40.88
C ALA A 316 -27.31 -0.26 -40.45
N SER A 317 -27.06 -0.08 -39.14
CA SER A 317 -25.93 0.71 -38.66
C SER A 317 -24.59 0.08 -39.04
N THR A 318 -23.82 0.77 -39.88
CA THR A 318 -22.46 0.36 -40.28
C THR A 318 -21.49 0.47 -39.11
N THR A 319 -21.60 1.52 -38.31
CA THR A 319 -20.75 1.74 -37.13
C THR A 319 -20.92 0.63 -36.10
N LEU A 320 -22.17 0.21 -35.82
CA LEU A 320 -22.44 -0.87 -34.88
C LEU A 320 -21.88 -2.20 -35.41
N LYS A 321 -22.02 -2.49 -36.71
CA LYS A 321 -21.44 -3.69 -37.34
C LYS A 321 -19.90 -3.74 -37.21
N GLU A 322 -19.25 -2.62 -37.54
CA GLU A 322 -17.78 -2.49 -37.42
C GLU A 322 -17.32 -2.77 -35.98
N ILE A 323 -17.97 -2.16 -34.98
CA ILE A 323 -17.61 -2.37 -33.57
C ILE A 323 -17.88 -3.80 -33.13
N LEU A 324 -19.01 -4.40 -33.51
CA LEU A 324 -19.32 -5.79 -33.19
C LEU A 324 -18.32 -6.76 -33.82
N SER A 325 -17.82 -6.47 -35.03
CA SER A 325 -16.82 -7.28 -35.70
C SER A 325 -15.51 -7.40 -34.90
N ILE A 326 -15.10 -6.32 -34.21
CA ILE A 326 -13.90 -6.29 -33.35
C ILE A 326 -13.99 -7.32 -32.23
N TYR A 327 -15.19 -7.51 -31.66
CA TYR A 327 -15.39 -8.38 -30.50
C TYR A 327 -15.88 -9.79 -30.87
N THR A 328 -15.90 -10.15 -32.16
CA THR A 328 -16.42 -11.47 -32.61
C THR A 328 -15.70 -12.63 -31.94
N GLU A 329 -14.38 -12.56 -31.72
CA GLU A 329 -13.61 -13.64 -31.10
C GLU A 329 -13.88 -13.80 -29.60
N THR A 330 -14.27 -12.71 -28.90
CA THR A 330 -14.57 -12.75 -27.46
C THR A 330 -16.02 -13.09 -27.16
N MET A 331 -16.90 -13.05 -28.17
CA MET A 331 -18.31 -13.40 -28.03
C MET A 331 -18.49 -14.89 -27.77
N LEU A 332 -19.37 -15.21 -26.83
CA LEU A 332 -19.85 -16.57 -26.60
C LEU A 332 -20.70 -17.09 -27.80
N ALA A 333 -20.75 -18.41 -28.00
CA ALA A 333 -21.46 -19.00 -29.10
C ALA A 333 -22.94 -18.57 -29.18
N ASN A 334 -23.64 -18.49 -28.05
CA ASN A 334 -25.01 -18.00 -27.99
C ASN A 334 -25.11 -16.53 -28.40
N THR A 335 -24.18 -15.68 -27.93
CA THR A 335 -24.11 -14.25 -28.28
C THR A 335 -23.94 -14.05 -29.79
N LYS A 336 -23.02 -14.82 -30.43
CA LYS A 336 -22.82 -14.79 -31.89
C LYS A 336 -24.11 -15.15 -32.64
N LYS A 337 -24.78 -16.20 -32.17
CA LYS A 337 -26.05 -16.63 -32.78
C LYS A 337 -27.14 -15.58 -32.68
N GLU A 338 -27.27 -14.94 -31.51
CA GLU A 338 -28.31 -13.93 -31.26
C GLU A 338 -28.03 -12.59 -31.97
N LEU A 339 -26.77 -12.26 -32.22
CA LEU A 339 -26.35 -11.05 -32.95
C LEU A 339 -26.09 -11.31 -34.45
N LYS A 340 -26.40 -12.46 -34.97
CA LYS A 340 -26.13 -12.84 -36.36
C LYS A 340 -26.64 -11.80 -37.37
N ALA A 341 -27.85 -11.28 -37.21
CA ALA A 341 -28.42 -10.25 -38.06
C ALA A 341 -27.64 -8.90 -38.09
N TYR A 342 -26.83 -8.65 -37.06
CA TYR A 342 -25.99 -7.45 -36.97
C TYR A 342 -24.56 -7.70 -37.45
N LEU A 343 -24.14 -8.96 -37.65
CA LEU A 343 -22.80 -9.36 -38.06
C LEU A 343 -22.73 -9.69 -39.57
N GLU A 344 -23.87 -10.02 -40.21
CA GLU A 344 -23.88 -10.41 -41.62
C GLU A 344 -23.70 -9.17 -42.53
N ASN A 345 -22.54 -9.08 -43.17
CA ASN A 345 -22.40 -8.35 -44.42
C ASN A 345 -22.97 -9.22 -45.55
N ASN A 346 -23.78 -8.63 -46.45
CA ASN A 346 -24.30 -9.31 -47.64
C ASN A 346 -23.19 -9.53 -48.72
N GLU A 347 -22.03 -9.98 -48.34
CA GLU A 347 -21.02 -10.44 -49.28
C GLU A 347 -20.89 -12.00 -49.18
N PRO A 348 -20.75 -12.71 -50.34
CA PRO A 348 -20.67 -14.14 -50.34
C PRO A 348 -19.45 -14.63 -49.57
N GLU A 349 -19.68 -15.60 -48.72
CA GLU A 349 -18.62 -16.29 -47.97
C GLU A 349 -17.60 -16.86 -48.97
N ASP A 350 -16.47 -16.18 -49.15
CA ASP A 350 -15.27 -16.90 -49.49
C ASP A 350 -14.87 -17.67 -48.22
N SER A 351 -14.87 -18.97 -48.38
CA SER A 351 -14.48 -19.93 -47.36
C SER A 351 -13.00 -19.72 -47.00
N ALA A 352 -12.74 -18.70 -46.22
CA ALA A 352 -11.47 -18.57 -45.54
C ALA A 352 -11.33 -19.75 -44.59
N SER A 353 -10.52 -20.71 -45.00
CA SER A 353 -10.06 -21.81 -44.15
C SER A 353 -9.64 -21.23 -42.79
N PHE A 354 -10.33 -21.60 -41.75
CA PHE A 354 -9.94 -21.34 -40.37
C PHE A 354 -8.55 -21.95 -40.18
N THR A 355 -7.53 -21.14 -40.30
CA THR A 355 -6.21 -21.46 -39.76
C THR A 355 -6.36 -21.33 -38.25
N TYR A 356 -6.50 -22.45 -37.58
CA TYR A 356 -6.36 -22.54 -36.13
C TYR A 356 -4.96 -22.05 -35.79
N GLU A 357 -4.82 -20.81 -35.36
CA GLU A 357 -3.60 -20.43 -34.66
C GLU A 357 -3.60 -21.19 -33.33
N PRO A 358 -2.69 -22.13 -33.16
CA PRO A 358 -2.64 -22.91 -31.94
C PRO A 358 -2.46 -21.92 -30.80
N ILE A 359 -3.35 -21.97 -29.79
CA ILE A 359 -3.15 -21.27 -28.50
C ILE A 359 -1.72 -21.61 -28.10
N LEU A 360 -0.86 -20.62 -28.10
CA LEU A 360 0.55 -20.81 -27.76
C LEU A 360 0.60 -21.57 -26.43
N PRO A 361 1.30 -22.70 -26.36
CA PRO A 361 1.32 -23.48 -25.13
C PRO A 361 1.80 -22.60 -23.98
N ILE A 362 1.16 -22.70 -22.82
CA ILE A 362 1.51 -21.95 -21.61
C ILE A 362 2.99 -22.20 -21.24
N ILE A 363 3.48 -23.40 -21.56
CA ILE A 363 4.87 -23.83 -21.39
C ILE A 363 5.60 -23.59 -22.69
N ARG A 364 6.54 -22.64 -22.71
CA ARG A 364 7.36 -22.25 -23.86
C ARG A 364 8.79 -22.04 -23.43
N GLU A 365 9.74 -22.18 -24.36
CA GLU A 365 11.16 -21.93 -24.07
C GLU A 365 11.45 -20.46 -23.64
N ASP A 366 10.66 -19.50 -24.13
CA ASP A 366 10.82 -18.08 -23.80
C ASP A 366 10.37 -17.73 -22.36
N ASN A 367 9.55 -18.54 -21.73
CA ASN A 367 9.13 -18.38 -20.32
C ASN A 367 9.74 -19.45 -19.39
N ARG A 368 10.72 -20.20 -19.87
CA ARG A 368 11.46 -21.16 -19.06
C ARG A 368 12.31 -20.43 -18.02
N ILE A 369 12.21 -20.88 -16.78
CA ILE A 369 13.06 -20.38 -15.68
C ILE A 369 14.47 -20.96 -15.90
N GLN A 370 15.48 -20.10 -15.88
CA GLN A 370 16.87 -20.54 -15.99
C GLN A 370 17.24 -21.44 -14.80
N GLU A 371 17.85 -22.58 -15.10
CA GLU A 371 18.34 -23.47 -14.05
C GLU A 371 19.53 -22.82 -13.34
N ILE A 372 19.59 -23.01 -12.02
CA ILE A 372 20.72 -22.56 -11.20
C ILE A 372 21.86 -23.54 -11.40
N THR A 373 22.89 -23.14 -12.11
CA THR A 373 24.02 -23.99 -12.50
C THR A 373 25.35 -23.55 -11.90
N SER A 374 25.42 -22.30 -11.43
CA SER A 374 26.61 -21.73 -10.79
C SER A 374 26.35 -21.23 -9.38
N THR A 375 27.40 -21.10 -8.57
CA THR A 375 27.27 -20.49 -7.24
C THR A 375 26.89 -19.02 -7.34
N GLU A 376 27.35 -18.32 -8.37
CA GLU A 376 26.99 -16.93 -8.65
C GLU A 376 25.49 -16.79 -8.87
N ASP A 377 24.87 -17.70 -9.65
CA ASP A 377 23.40 -17.72 -9.87
C ASP A 377 22.66 -17.98 -8.56
N LEU A 378 23.15 -18.90 -7.73
CA LEU A 378 22.56 -19.21 -6.42
C LEU A 378 22.61 -18.00 -5.48
N ILE A 379 23.74 -17.31 -5.41
CA ILE A 379 23.96 -16.09 -4.62
C ILE A 379 23.07 -14.96 -5.12
N PHE A 380 22.99 -14.79 -6.43
CA PHE A 380 22.10 -13.80 -7.05
C PHE A 380 20.63 -14.06 -6.71
N LEU A 381 20.17 -15.31 -6.84
CA LEU A 381 18.82 -15.72 -6.47
C LEU A 381 18.54 -15.47 -4.98
N ALA A 382 19.47 -15.81 -4.09
CA ALA A 382 19.36 -15.57 -2.66
C ALA A 382 19.25 -14.08 -2.31
N SER A 383 19.92 -13.22 -3.10
CA SER A 383 19.77 -11.77 -3.00
C SER A 383 18.39 -11.31 -3.47
N GLN A 384 17.89 -11.83 -4.60
CA GLN A 384 16.57 -11.48 -5.15
C GLN A 384 15.43 -11.84 -4.21
N VAL A 385 15.49 -12.99 -3.54
CA VAL A 385 14.46 -13.43 -2.57
C VAL A 385 14.28 -12.45 -1.40
N LEU A 386 15.31 -11.68 -1.06
CA LEU A 386 15.23 -10.63 -0.04
C LEU A 386 14.77 -9.26 -0.59
N ASP A 387 14.71 -9.09 -1.92
CA ASP A 387 14.40 -7.81 -2.59
C ASP A 387 13.06 -7.83 -3.32
N VAL A 388 12.90 -8.79 -4.21
CA VAL A 388 11.80 -8.87 -5.17
C VAL A 388 11.06 -10.17 -4.86
N ASN A 389 9.93 -10.08 -4.17
CA ASN A 389 9.12 -11.24 -3.79
C ASN A 389 8.34 -11.83 -4.97
N GLU A 390 9.05 -12.33 -5.98
CA GLU A 390 8.44 -13.23 -6.95
C GLU A 390 8.22 -14.60 -6.29
N ILE A 391 7.00 -15.13 -6.39
CA ILE A 391 6.59 -16.36 -5.68
C ILE A 391 7.52 -17.53 -5.99
N TYR A 392 7.96 -17.65 -7.25
CA TYR A 392 8.82 -18.76 -7.68
C TYR A 392 10.27 -18.65 -7.18
N HIS A 393 10.78 -17.46 -6.85
CA HIS A 393 12.14 -17.30 -6.30
C HIS A 393 12.31 -18.04 -4.98
N PHE A 394 11.25 -18.06 -4.15
CA PHE A 394 11.27 -18.77 -2.87
C PHE A 394 11.49 -20.27 -3.07
N ASP A 395 10.68 -20.91 -3.90
CA ASP A 395 10.77 -22.35 -4.14
C ASP A 395 12.03 -22.73 -4.92
N LEU A 396 12.43 -21.89 -5.87
CA LEU A 396 13.64 -22.09 -6.66
C LEU A 396 14.89 -22.05 -5.77
N LEU A 397 14.98 -21.11 -4.82
CA LEU A 397 16.08 -21.03 -3.86
C LEU A 397 16.14 -22.28 -2.98
N LEU A 398 15.01 -22.68 -2.37
CA LEU A 398 14.97 -23.85 -1.51
C LEU A 398 15.35 -25.13 -2.29
N GLY A 399 14.83 -25.25 -3.51
CA GLY A 399 15.16 -26.33 -4.40
C GLY A 399 16.64 -26.37 -4.80
N ALA A 400 17.20 -25.22 -5.13
CA ALA A 400 18.61 -25.10 -5.49
C ALA A 400 19.50 -25.48 -4.30
N LEU A 401 19.25 -24.99 -3.09
CA LEU A 401 20.02 -25.33 -1.89
C LEU A 401 20.01 -26.83 -1.59
N VAL A 402 18.89 -27.52 -1.78
CA VAL A 402 18.79 -28.98 -1.57
C VAL A 402 19.56 -29.76 -2.62
N LYS A 403 19.56 -29.31 -3.87
CA LYS A 403 20.32 -29.93 -4.99
C LYS A 403 21.82 -29.65 -4.93
N TRP A 404 22.23 -28.54 -4.29
CA TRP A 404 23.60 -28.03 -4.36
C TRP A 404 24.62 -28.97 -3.72
N ASP A 405 25.83 -29.02 -4.28
CA ASP A 405 26.93 -29.82 -3.72
C ASP A 405 27.69 -29.04 -2.65
N TRP A 406 27.87 -29.64 -1.47
CA TRP A 406 28.61 -29.05 -0.36
C TRP A 406 30.08 -28.75 -0.70
N GLN A 407 30.70 -29.52 -1.60
CA GLN A 407 32.09 -29.28 -2.00
C GLN A 407 32.25 -28.03 -2.86
N GLN A 408 31.24 -27.72 -3.66
CA GLN A 408 31.20 -26.47 -4.41
C GLN A 408 30.89 -25.28 -3.49
N GLU A 409 29.99 -25.44 -2.54
CA GLU A 409 29.64 -24.43 -1.54
C GLU A 409 30.85 -24.00 -0.72
N ALA A 410 31.66 -24.95 -0.23
CA ALA A 410 32.83 -24.69 0.61
C ALA A 410 33.83 -23.72 -0.06
N LYS A 411 34.01 -23.77 -1.38
CA LYS A 411 34.95 -22.92 -2.12
C LYS A 411 34.54 -21.44 -2.21
N GLN A 412 33.25 -21.14 -2.00
CA GLN A 412 32.69 -19.82 -2.28
C GLN A 412 31.80 -19.29 -1.11
N ILE A 413 31.98 -19.82 0.09
CA ILE A 413 31.19 -19.46 1.28
C ILE A 413 31.25 -17.95 1.56
N SER A 414 32.37 -17.29 1.33
CA SER A 414 32.51 -15.83 1.55
C SER A 414 31.53 -14.99 0.72
N GLN A 415 31.05 -15.49 -0.41
CA GLN A 415 30.06 -14.79 -1.25
C GLN A 415 28.68 -14.66 -0.58
N TRP A 416 28.38 -15.43 0.46
CA TRP A 416 27.16 -15.28 1.27
C TRP A 416 27.20 -14.07 2.21
N THR A 417 28.35 -13.47 2.45
CA THR A 417 28.52 -12.35 3.40
C THR A 417 27.59 -11.16 3.11
N PRO A 418 27.43 -10.66 1.87
CA PRO A 418 26.52 -9.55 1.58
C PRO A 418 25.06 -9.90 1.82
N ILE A 419 24.64 -11.13 1.49
CA ILE A 419 23.28 -11.62 1.69
C ILE A 419 22.95 -11.71 3.18
N LEU A 420 23.89 -12.24 3.95
CA LEU A 420 23.76 -12.37 5.39
C LEU A 420 23.71 -10.99 6.07
N GLN A 421 24.53 -10.02 5.65
CA GLN A 421 24.45 -8.65 6.13
C GLN A 421 23.06 -8.05 5.90
N ARG A 422 22.47 -8.32 4.74
CA ARG A 422 21.13 -7.86 4.42
C ARG A 422 20.05 -8.55 5.24
N ALA A 423 20.15 -9.88 5.44
CA ALA A 423 19.26 -10.64 6.31
C ALA A 423 19.29 -10.08 7.74
N TYR A 424 20.46 -9.76 8.29
CA TYR A 424 20.59 -9.11 9.59
C TYR A 424 19.93 -7.72 9.62
N LYS A 425 20.12 -6.92 8.58
CA LYS A 425 19.47 -5.60 8.48
C LYS A 425 17.96 -5.72 8.52
N LEU A 426 17.38 -6.68 7.81
CA LEU A 426 15.93 -6.96 7.83
C LEU A 426 15.45 -7.42 9.21
N LEU A 427 16.19 -8.28 9.88
CA LEU A 427 15.86 -8.77 11.23
C LEU A 427 15.93 -7.65 12.29
N MET A 428 16.89 -6.73 12.19
CA MET A 428 17.09 -5.65 13.15
C MET A 428 16.19 -4.43 12.90
N SER A 429 15.67 -4.24 11.68
CA SER A 429 14.83 -3.08 11.33
C SER A 429 13.39 -3.13 11.87
N GLY A 430 13.01 -4.20 12.57
CA GLY A 430 11.69 -4.32 13.19
C GLY A 430 10.52 -4.57 12.23
N GLY A 431 10.76 -4.75 10.93
CA GLY A 431 9.76 -5.21 9.96
C GLY A 431 8.67 -4.21 9.60
N SER A 432 9.02 -2.96 9.31
CA SER A 432 8.08 -1.94 8.82
C SER A 432 7.78 -2.04 7.31
N SER A 433 8.27 -3.05 6.60
CA SER A 433 7.93 -3.22 5.18
C SER A 433 6.56 -3.90 4.99
N ARG A 434 5.85 -3.56 3.92
CA ARG A 434 4.52 -4.11 3.59
C ARG A 434 4.50 -5.65 3.45
N ASN A 435 5.63 -6.27 3.13
CA ASN A 435 5.83 -7.73 3.03
C ASN A 435 6.55 -8.34 4.25
N GLY A 436 6.78 -7.57 5.30
CA GLY A 436 7.74 -7.78 6.38
C GLY A 436 7.75 -9.14 7.11
N ILE A 437 6.70 -9.97 7.01
CA ILE A 437 6.66 -11.24 7.74
C ILE A 437 7.32 -12.36 6.93
N LEU A 438 7.09 -12.45 5.63
CA LEU A 438 7.72 -13.44 4.77
C LEU A 438 9.21 -13.16 4.65
N ASP A 439 9.59 -11.89 4.50
CA ASP A 439 10.98 -11.45 4.46
C ASP A 439 11.72 -11.79 5.76
N GLN A 440 11.07 -11.61 6.92
CA GLN A 440 11.63 -12.00 8.21
C GLN A 440 11.79 -13.51 8.35
N LEU A 441 10.83 -14.32 7.86
CA LEU A 441 10.95 -15.77 7.85
C LEU A 441 12.12 -16.21 6.98
N MET A 442 12.26 -15.64 5.78
CA MET A 442 13.37 -15.94 4.89
C MET A 442 14.71 -15.48 5.46
N ALA A 443 14.78 -14.27 6.02
CA ALA A 443 15.99 -13.78 6.67
C ALA A 443 16.41 -14.67 7.87
N THR A 444 15.42 -15.16 8.64
CA THR A 444 15.68 -16.11 9.74
C THR A 444 16.19 -17.45 9.22
N PHE A 445 15.62 -17.96 8.13
CA PHE A 445 16.09 -19.18 7.48
C PHE A 445 17.53 -19.03 6.96
N LEU A 446 17.85 -17.92 6.28
CA LEU A 446 19.21 -17.65 5.80
C LEU A 446 20.23 -17.51 6.94
N LEU A 447 19.79 -16.97 8.09
CA LEU A 447 20.62 -16.95 9.30
C LEU A 447 20.91 -18.38 9.81
N ASP A 448 19.92 -19.26 9.86
CA ASP A 448 20.11 -20.64 10.26
C ASP A 448 20.95 -21.42 9.24
N TYR A 449 20.78 -21.14 7.95
CA TYR A 449 21.63 -21.70 6.91
C TYR A 449 23.09 -21.25 7.05
N ALA A 450 23.34 -19.98 7.33
CA ALA A 450 24.69 -19.49 7.62
C ALA A 450 25.31 -20.15 8.88
N LYS A 451 24.52 -20.34 9.94
CA LYS A 451 24.99 -21.10 11.13
C LYS A 451 25.35 -22.54 10.76
N LEU A 452 24.59 -23.16 9.86
CA LEU A 452 24.90 -24.50 9.34
C LEU A 452 26.23 -24.52 8.56
N LEU A 453 26.46 -23.55 7.67
CA LEU A 453 27.72 -23.39 6.93
C LEU A 453 28.91 -23.19 7.89
N ILE A 454 28.80 -22.31 8.86
CA ILE A 454 29.83 -22.06 9.87
C ILE A 454 30.15 -23.34 10.66
N LYS A 455 29.12 -24.13 11.02
CA LYS A 455 29.32 -25.39 11.74
C LYS A 455 29.99 -26.46 10.88
N ARG A 456 29.66 -26.50 9.57
CA ARG A 456 30.13 -27.55 8.65
C ARG A 456 31.51 -27.27 8.08
N PHE A 457 31.82 -25.99 7.86
CA PHE A 457 33.04 -25.50 7.22
C PHE A 457 33.68 -24.38 8.06
N PRO A 458 34.17 -24.67 9.25
CA PRO A 458 34.62 -23.63 10.18
C PRO A 458 35.81 -22.80 9.67
N GLU A 459 36.69 -23.39 8.85
CA GLU A 459 37.85 -22.69 8.28
C GLU A 459 37.43 -21.77 7.12
N GLU A 460 36.64 -22.27 6.20
CA GLU A 460 36.19 -21.54 4.99
C GLU A 460 35.12 -20.47 5.31
N ALA A 461 34.37 -20.66 6.40
CA ALA A 461 33.29 -19.75 6.80
C ALA A 461 33.72 -18.72 7.86
N GLN A 462 35.01 -18.45 8.03
CA GLN A 462 35.51 -17.52 9.06
C GLN A 462 34.90 -16.13 8.92
N GLU A 463 34.81 -15.60 7.70
CA GLU A 463 34.21 -14.29 7.45
C GLU A 463 32.72 -14.23 7.84
N LEU A 464 31.94 -15.30 7.57
CA LEU A 464 30.55 -15.41 8.02
C LEU A 464 30.46 -15.49 9.55
N SER A 465 31.38 -16.22 10.18
CA SER A 465 31.46 -16.36 11.63
C SER A 465 31.73 -15.00 12.29
N ASP A 466 32.68 -14.24 11.79
CA ASP A 466 33.05 -12.91 12.29
C ASP A 466 31.87 -11.93 12.13
N LEU A 467 31.20 -11.95 10.97
CA LEU A 467 29.99 -11.16 10.74
C LEU A 467 28.89 -11.54 11.73
N HIS A 468 28.64 -12.84 11.91
CA HIS A 468 27.63 -13.32 12.86
C HIS A 468 27.90 -12.84 14.28
N GLN A 469 29.12 -13.02 14.78
CA GLN A 469 29.52 -12.58 16.11
C GLN A 469 29.36 -11.06 16.28
N LYS A 470 29.80 -10.28 15.31
CA LYS A 470 29.62 -8.82 15.30
C LYS A 470 28.16 -8.41 15.40
N MET A 471 27.27 -9.08 14.65
CA MET A 471 25.84 -8.78 14.66
C MET A 471 25.16 -9.22 15.96
N VAL A 472 25.55 -10.37 16.53
CA VAL A 472 25.08 -10.82 17.86
C VAL A 472 25.50 -9.82 18.94
N GLN A 473 26.75 -9.36 18.96
CA GLN A 473 27.21 -8.33 19.90
C GLN A 473 26.40 -7.03 19.77
N LYS A 474 26.15 -6.60 18.53
CA LYS A 474 25.35 -5.41 18.27
C LYS A 474 23.90 -5.57 18.74
N ASP A 475 23.30 -6.74 18.58
CA ASP A 475 21.94 -7.04 19.04
C ASP A 475 21.88 -7.10 20.59
N GLU A 476 22.88 -7.70 21.24
CA GLU A 476 22.97 -7.74 22.70
C GLU A 476 23.08 -6.34 23.34
N LEU A 477 23.71 -5.37 22.67
CA LEU A 477 23.73 -3.96 23.10
C LEU A 477 22.33 -3.31 23.06
N GLN A 478 21.39 -3.91 22.34
CA GLN A 478 19.99 -3.48 22.28
C GLN A 478 19.08 -4.24 23.27
N LYS A 479 19.63 -5.09 24.11
CA LYS A 479 18.87 -5.85 25.10
C LYS A 479 18.03 -4.94 25.98
N GLY A 480 16.72 -5.19 26.04
CA GLY A 480 15.77 -4.35 26.75
C GLY A 480 15.25 -3.14 25.98
N LYS A 481 15.73 -2.88 24.75
CA LYS A 481 15.23 -1.83 23.86
C LYS A 481 14.28 -2.42 22.80
N TRP A 482 13.50 -1.55 22.20
CA TRP A 482 12.66 -1.91 21.05
C TRP A 482 13.56 -2.29 19.87
N GLY A 483 13.35 -3.48 19.29
CA GLY A 483 14.18 -4.00 18.19
C GLY A 483 15.13 -5.14 18.59
N TYR A 484 15.33 -5.43 19.89
CA TYR A 484 16.09 -6.59 20.33
C TYR A 484 15.45 -7.90 19.87
N ARG A 485 16.20 -8.77 19.21
CA ARG A 485 15.71 -10.02 18.60
C ARG A 485 16.28 -11.29 19.24
N ASN A 486 17.30 -11.17 20.06
CA ASN A 486 18.09 -12.31 20.55
C ASN A 486 18.62 -13.17 19.39
N LEU A 487 19.41 -12.56 18.50
CA LEU A 487 19.94 -13.19 17.29
C LEU A 487 20.69 -14.49 17.56
N GLN A 488 21.30 -14.63 18.74
CA GLN A 488 21.99 -15.84 19.15
C GLN A 488 21.04 -17.05 19.24
N LYS A 489 19.82 -16.83 19.78
CA LYS A 489 18.80 -17.87 19.97
C LYS A 489 17.78 -17.93 18.83
N LEU A 490 17.75 -16.91 17.98
CA LEU A 490 16.77 -16.83 16.88
C LEU A 490 16.96 -18.01 15.92
N THR A 491 15.89 -18.73 15.65
CA THR A 491 15.83 -19.82 14.68
C THR A 491 14.44 -19.92 14.05
N ILE A 492 14.37 -20.39 12.81
CA ILE A 492 13.10 -20.63 12.10
C ILE A 492 12.25 -21.69 12.81
N ARG A 493 12.88 -22.59 13.58
CA ARG A 493 12.20 -23.66 14.34
C ARG A 493 11.53 -23.19 15.62
N GLU A 494 11.73 -21.93 16.03
CA GLU A 494 11.15 -21.42 17.27
C GLU A 494 9.62 -21.54 17.27
N LYS A 495 9.08 -22.19 18.32
CA LYS A 495 7.63 -22.31 18.52
C LYS A 495 7.11 -20.98 19.03
N THR A 496 6.44 -20.21 18.17
CA THR A 496 5.77 -18.97 18.57
C THR A 496 4.34 -19.28 19.02
N ASN A 497 3.95 -18.79 20.21
CA ASN A 497 2.57 -18.87 20.71
C ASN A 497 1.60 -17.93 19.97
N LYS A 498 2.08 -17.16 19.00
CA LYS A 498 1.27 -16.24 18.18
C LYS A 498 0.84 -16.94 16.90
N LYS A 499 -0.40 -16.66 16.45
CA LYS A 499 -0.92 -17.10 15.13
C LYS A 499 0.07 -16.71 14.04
N ILE A 500 0.70 -17.70 13.40
CA ILE A 500 1.69 -17.48 12.35
C ILE A 500 0.95 -17.07 11.08
N LYS A 501 1.33 -15.96 10.45
CA LYS A 501 0.66 -15.49 9.23
C LYS A 501 0.97 -16.32 7.99
N PHE A 502 2.06 -17.05 7.93
CA PHE A 502 2.45 -17.93 6.82
C PHE A 502 2.88 -19.31 7.31
N PRO A 503 1.96 -20.14 7.84
CA PRO A 503 2.31 -21.40 8.46
C PRO A 503 2.93 -22.41 7.48
N VAL A 504 2.45 -22.44 6.24
CA VAL A 504 2.96 -23.34 5.19
C VAL A 504 4.39 -22.99 4.81
N HIS A 505 4.69 -21.71 4.56
CA HIS A 505 6.04 -21.26 4.23
C HIS A 505 7.02 -21.53 5.37
N LYS A 506 6.63 -21.25 6.62
CA LYS A 506 7.47 -21.59 7.78
C LYS A 506 7.76 -23.08 7.86
N GLN A 507 6.75 -23.92 7.64
CA GLN A 507 6.93 -25.38 7.67
C GLN A 507 7.85 -25.87 6.55
N LEU A 508 7.74 -25.29 5.36
CA LEU A 508 8.62 -25.60 4.23
C LEU A 508 10.07 -25.23 4.53
N LEU A 509 10.31 -24.04 5.07
CA LEU A 509 11.65 -23.59 5.50
C LEU A 509 12.26 -24.50 6.57
N CYS A 510 11.48 -24.89 7.59
CA CYS A 510 11.94 -25.82 8.61
C CYS A 510 12.34 -27.18 8.01
N ARG A 511 11.50 -27.76 7.14
CA ARG A 511 11.79 -29.03 6.46
C ARG A 511 13.02 -28.95 5.57
N THR A 512 13.17 -27.84 4.82
CA THR A 512 14.37 -27.62 4.00
C THR A 512 15.62 -27.57 4.86
N LEU A 513 15.58 -26.87 6.00
CA LEU A 513 16.70 -26.82 6.92
C LEU A 513 17.05 -28.20 7.49
N ASP A 514 16.05 -29.02 7.86
CA ASP A 514 16.23 -30.40 8.33
C ASP A 514 16.90 -31.29 7.25
N LEU A 515 16.48 -31.13 5.99
CA LEU A 515 17.11 -31.81 4.85
C LEU A 515 18.56 -31.35 4.66
N LEU A 516 18.84 -30.05 4.74
CA LEU A 516 20.19 -29.51 4.59
C LEU A 516 21.13 -29.96 5.72
N GLU A 517 20.65 -30.11 6.95
CA GLU A 517 21.44 -30.62 8.08
C GLU A 517 21.80 -32.10 7.92
N SER A 518 20.89 -32.91 7.41
CA SER A 518 21.05 -34.35 7.24
C SER A 518 21.69 -34.75 5.91
N LYS A 519 21.80 -33.82 4.97
CA LYS A 519 22.25 -34.11 3.61
C LYS A 519 23.76 -34.32 3.53
N GLU A 520 24.18 -35.49 3.07
CA GLU A 520 25.58 -35.81 2.73
C GLU A 520 25.88 -35.60 1.23
N LYS A 521 24.90 -35.78 0.37
CA LYS A 521 24.97 -35.66 -1.09
C LYS A 521 23.81 -34.81 -1.62
N PRO A 522 23.93 -34.21 -2.83
CA PRO A 522 22.81 -33.56 -3.50
C PRO A 522 21.57 -34.47 -3.55
N LEU A 523 20.41 -33.92 -3.19
CA LEU A 523 19.16 -34.67 -3.19
C LEU A 523 18.34 -34.35 -4.44
N PRO A 524 17.77 -35.37 -5.12
CA PRO A 524 16.84 -35.12 -6.23
C PRO A 524 15.54 -34.50 -5.69
N LEU A 525 15.00 -33.54 -6.44
CA LEU A 525 13.70 -32.94 -6.14
C LEU A 525 12.63 -33.54 -7.05
N LEU A 526 11.44 -33.76 -6.50
CA LEU A 526 10.30 -34.28 -7.25
C LEU A 526 9.75 -33.26 -8.24
N SER A 527 9.76 -31.97 -7.87
CA SER A 527 9.35 -30.88 -8.76
C SER A 527 9.98 -29.55 -8.34
N THR A 528 10.29 -28.71 -9.31
CA THR A 528 10.62 -27.30 -9.15
C THR A 528 9.88 -26.50 -10.20
N PRO A 529 9.56 -25.23 -9.97
CA PRO A 529 9.01 -24.38 -11.00
C PRO A 529 9.96 -24.35 -12.21
N THR A 530 9.42 -24.58 -13.39
CA THR A 530 10.20 -24.65 -14.64
C THR A 530 9.88 -23.53 -15.61
N HIS A 531 8.72 -22.87 -15.45
CA HIS A 531 8.25 -21.83 -16.35
C HIS A 531 7.49 -20.73 -15.60
N THR A 532 7.44 -19.53 -16.18
CA THR A 532 6.62 -18.39 -15.72
C THR A 532 5.52 -18.09 -16.75
N PRO A 533 4.35 -17.57 -16.35
CA PRO A 533 3.84 -17.39 -14.98
C PRO A 533 3.47 -18.73 -14.33
N MET A 534 3.68 -18.83 -13.05
CA MET A 534 3.51 -20.04 -12.25
C MET A 534 2.07 -20.41 -11.90
N SER A 535 1.08 -19.94 -12.62
CA SER A 535 -0.33 -20.23 -12.33
C SER A 535 -0.72 -21.70 -12.41
N VAL A 536 0.19 -22.58 -12.83
CA VAL A 536 -0.07 -24.00 -13.12
C VAL A 536 0.54 -24.96 -12.10
N SER A 537 1.46 -24.53 -11.24
CA SER A 537 2.26 -25.48 -10.44
C SER A 537 1.76 -25.74 -9.01
N TYR A 538 0.63 -25.17 -8.61
CA TYR A 538 0.10 -25.31 -7.25
C TYR A 538 -1.34 -25.88 -7.17
N THR A 539 -1.81 -26.52 -8.22
CA THR A 539 -3.06 -27.30 -8.16
C THR A 539 -2.83 -28.72 -7.70
#